data_c8fd67325436e35e76d8cf6e6df6101e
#
_entry.id   c8fd67325436e35e76d8cf6e6df6101e
#
_cell.length_a   1.000
_cell.length_b   1.000
_cell.length_c   1.000
_cell.angle_alpha   90.00
_cell.angle_beta   90.00
_cell.angle_gamma   90.00
#
_symmetry.space_group_name_H-M   'P 1'
#
loop_
_entity.id
_entity.type
_entity.pdbx_description
1 polymer ?
#
loop_
_entity_poly.entity_id
_entity_poly.type
_entity_poly.pdbx_seq_one_letter_code
_entity_poly.pdbx_strand_id
1 'polypeptide(L)'
;MDGRKHKIISQSSVAVILTGLVVVLGVLACALSPIFVLRNINVSGCRYVQPEDVIRIAGVRTGENLFQLKTDEIRRNLEKDLRIDQALVQRSFPSQLNIEINERVPLAFVKCEYGY
;
A
#
# COMPACT_ATOMS: atom_id res chain seq x y z
N MET A 1 -25.11 7.73 48.82
CA MET A 1 -24.94 6.31 48.47
C MET A 1 -24.69 6.17 47.01
N ASP A 2 -25.52 6.73 46.25
CA ASP A 2 -25.40 6.55 44.78
C ASP A 2 -24.12 7.08 44.23
N GLY A 3 -23.60 8.15 44.79
CA GLY A 3 -22.32 8.68 44.40
C GLY A 3 -21.18 7.68 44.53
N ARG A 4 -21.32 6.75 45.45
CA ARG A 4 -20.30 5.74 45.59
C ARG A 4 -20.29 4.76 44.45
N LYS A 5 -21.47 4.48 43.90
CA LYS A 5 -21.56 3.58 42.75
C LYS A 5 -20.85 4.16 41.55
N HIS A 6 -20.96 5.46 41.41
CA HIS A 6 -20.22 6.11 40.32
C HIS A 6 -18.72 6.04 40.56
N LYS A 7 -18.33 6.08 41.84
CA LYS A 7 -16.93 5.91 42.15
C LYS A 7 -16.44 4.49 41.98
N ILE A 8 -17.37 3.55 41.91
CA ILE A 8 -16.99 2.16 41.63
C ILE A 8 -16.44 2.01 40.24
N ILE A 9 -16.82 2.91 39.34
CA ILE A 9 -16.05 3.11 38.14
C ILE A 9 -14.79 3.79 38.59
N SER A 10 -13.91 2.97 39.11
CA SER A 10 -12.78 3.47 39.88
C SER A 10 -11.83 4.26 39.04
N GLN A 11 -10.93 4.96 39.71
CA GLN A 11 -9.86 5.64 39.01
C GLN A 11 -9.10 4.74 38.08
N SER A 12 -9.01 3.45 38.43
CA SER A 12 -8.36 2.47 37.59
C SER A 12 -9.10 2.28 36.26
N SER A 13 -10.43 2.19 36.34
CA SER A 13 -11.23 2.04 35.13
C SER A 13 -11.14 3.27 34.24
N VAL A 14 -11.20 4.43 34.86
CA VAL A 14 -11.07 5.69 34.13
C VAL A 14 -9.70 5.77 33.48
N ALA A 15 -8.66 5.39 34.23
CA ALA A 15 -7.30 5.41 33.69
C ALA A 15 -7.15 4.48 32.50
N VAL A 16 -7.73 3.30 32.56
CA VAL A 16 -7.68 2.34 31.47
C VAL A 16 -8.39 2.89 30.23
N ILE A 17 -9.57 3.46 30.44
CA ILE A 17 -10.34 4.04 29.33
C ILE A 17 -9.60 5.20 28.70
N LEU A 18 -9.03 6.09 29.52
CA LEU A 18 -8.27 7.21 29.01
C LEU A 18 -7.02 6.76 28.26
N THR A 19 -6.33 5.77 28.80
CA THR A 19 -5.15 5.21 28.13
C THR A 19 -5.52 4.61 26.79
N GLY A 20 -6.60 3.83 26.76
CA GLY A 20 -7.08 3.27 25.52
C GLY A 20 -7.44 4.34 24.49
N LEU A 21 -8.11 5.39 24.96
CA LEU A 21 -8.47 6.50 24.08
C LEU A 21 -7.23 7.18 23.49
N VAL A 22 -6.25 7.43 24.33
CA VAL A 22 -4.99 8.07 23.91
C VAL A 22 -4.28 7.19 22.88
N VAL A 23 -4.24 5.88 23.12
CA VAL A 23 -3.60 4.95 22.19
C VAL A 23 -4.33 4.97 20.85
N VAL A 24 -5.66 4.90 20.87
CA VAL A 24 -6.44 4.92 19.65
C VAL A 24 -6.22 6.22 18.87
N LEU A 25 -6.25 7.35 19.58
CA LEU A 25 -6.00 8.65 18.94
C LEU A 25 -4.60 8.74 18.37
N GLY A 26 -3.63 8.19 19.08
CA GLY A 26 -2.25 8.15 18.60
C GLY A 26 -2.11 7.33 17.33
N VAL A 27 -2.73 6.16 17.30
CA VAL A 27 -2.69 5.30 16.13
C VAL A 27 -3.36 5.98 14.95
N LEU A 28 -4.53 6.60 15.17
CA LEU A 28 -5.23 7.32 14.11
C LEU A 28 -4.40 8.50 13.61
N ALA A 29 -3.78 9.22 14.51
CA ALA A 29 -2.92 10.33 14.13
C ALA A 29 -1.75 9.85 13.27
N CYS A 30 -1.14 8.75 13.64
CA CYS A 30 -0.05 8.17 12.87
C CYS A 30 -0.52 7.72 11.49
N ALA A 31 -1.67 7.06 11.42
CA ALA A 31 -2.20 6.57 10.15
C ALA A 31 -2.56 7.71 9.21
N LEU A 32 -3.02 8.83 9.76
CA LEU A 32 -3.39 9.99 8.96
C LEU A 32 -2.25 10.99 8.83
N SER A 33 -1.10 10.69 9.43
CA SER A 33 0.04 11.59 9.41
C SER A 33 0.61 11.71 8.00
N PRO A 34 1.07 12.89 7.61
CA PRO A 34 1.75 13.07 6.33
C PRO A 34 3.06 12.28 6.23
N ILE A 35 3.53 11.68 7.32
CA ILE A 35 4.70 10.80 7.27
C ILE A 35 4.41 9.58 6.39
N PHE A 36 3.16 9.11 6.40
CA PHE A 36 2.78 7.93 5.62
C PHE A 36 2.16 8.30 4.28
N VAL A 37 2.50 9.47 3.77
CA VAL A 37 2.09 9.87 2.44
C VAL A 37 3.08 9.30 1.43
N LEU A 38 2.54 8.77 0.34
CA LEU A 38 3.35 8.20 -0.73
C LEU A 38 4.20 9.30 -1.36
N ARG A 39 5.50 9.15 -1.29
CA ARG A 39 6.45 10.11 -1.86
C ARG A 39 7.26 9.52 -2.99
N ASN A 40 7.62 8.26 -2.85
CA ASN A 40 8.47 7.59 -3.83
C ASN A 40 7.79 6.34 -4.33
N ILE A 41 7.85 6.13 -5.63
CA ILE A 41 7.38 4.92 -6.26
C ILE A 41 8.58 4.30 -6.94
N ASN A 42 8.94 3.11 -6.49
CA ASN A 42 10.07 2.38 -7.02
C ASN A 42 9.56 1.25 -7.92
N VAL A 43 9.91 1.32 -9.19
CA VAL A 43 9.49 0.32 -10.16
C VAL A 43 10.72 -0.47 -10.60
N SER A 44 10.62 -1.78 -10.56
CA SER A 44 11.71 -2.65 -10.96
C SER A 44 11.22 -3.72 -11.93
N GLY A 45 12.16 -4.36 -12.62
CA GLY A 45 11.84 -5.42 -13.56
C GLY A 45 11.41 -4.94 -14.93
N CYS A 46 11.46 -3.63 -15.17
CA CYS A 46 11.08 -3.08 -16.46
C CYS A 46 12.20 -3.25 -17.48
N ARG A 47 11.86 -3.81 -18.62
CA ARG A 47 12.79 -3.90 -19.75
C ARG A 47 12.29 -3.09 -20.93
N TYR A 48 11.05 -3.35 -21.34
CA TYR A 48 10.45 -2.70 -22.49
C TYR A 48 9.40 -1.68 -22.09
N VAL A 49 8.73 -1.93 -20.97
CA VAL A 49 7.75 -0.99 -20.43
C VAL A 49 8.49 0.05 -19.59
N GLN A 50 8.18 1.31 -19.81
CA GLN A 50 8.82 2.37 -19.05
C GLN A 50 8.20 2.50 -17.66
N PRO A 51 9.00 2.85 -16.66
CA PRO A 51 8.46 3.03 -15.31
C PRO A 51 7.31 4.03 -15.23
N GLU A 52 7.36 5.09 -16.04
CA GLU A 52 6.30 6.08 -16.07
C GLU A 52 4.98 5.47 -16.54
N ASP A 53 5.06 4.56 -17.51
CA ASP A 53 3.87 3.86 -17.97
C ASP A 53 3.29 2.97 -16.90
N VAL A 54 4.14 2.31 -16.14
CA VAL A 54 3.71 1.46 -15.04
C VAL A 54 2.97 2.28 -14.00
N ILE A 55 3.51 3.41 -13.63
CA ILE A 55 2.89 4.29 -12.64
C ILE A 55 1.53 4.77 -13.14
N ARG A 56 1.46 5.13 -14.42
CA ARG A 56 0.21 5.61 -15.01
C ARG A 56 -0.86 4.52 -15.05
N ILE A 57 -0.48 3.30 -15.43
CA ILE A 57 -1.41 2.18 -15.48
C ILE A 57 -1.88 1.82 -14.08
N ALA A 58 -0.99 1.89 -13.12
CA ALA A 58 -1.32 1.61 -11.73
C ALA A 58 -2.32 2.62 -11.16
N GLY A 59 -2.32 3.83 -11.72
CA GLY A 59 -3.21 4.88 -11.23
C GLY A 59 -2.79 5.44 -9.88
N VAL A 60 -1.52 5.31 -9.54
CA VAL A 60 -1.00 5.75 -8.25
C VAL A 60 -0.43 7.14 -8.39
N ARG A 61 -0.70 7.98 -7.42
CA ARG A 61 -0.17 9.33 -7.38
C ARG A 61 0.59 9.56 -6.09
N THR A 62 1.65 10.34 -6.18
CA THR A 62 2.34 10.79 -4.98
C THR A 62 1.41 11.72 -4.22
N GLY A 63 1.51 11.68 -2.91
CA GLY A 63 0.65 12.47 -2.04
C GLY A 63 -0.53 11.70 -1.47
N GLU A 64 -0.77 10.48 -1.94
CA GLU A 64 -1.83 9.64 -1.37
C GLU A 64 -1.34 8.99 -0.10
N ASN A 65 -2.28 8.70 0.79
CA ASN A 65 -1.95 8.02 2.03
C ASN A 65 -1.58 6.57 1.74
N LEU A 66 -0.41 6.16 2.22
CA LEU A 66 0.13 4.83 1.96
C LEU A 66 -0.80 3.73 2.48
N PHE A 67 -1.45 3.95 3.62
CA PHE A 67 -2.37 2.98 4.18
C PHE A 67 -3.67 2.85 3.39
N GLN A 68 -4.03 3.87 2.65
CA GLN A 68 -5.26 3.87 1.86
C GLN A 68 -5.06 3.31 0.46
N LEU A 69 -3.83 3.07 0.06
CA LEU A 69 -3.55 2.48 -1.24
C LEU A 69 -4.03 1.03 -1.26
N LYS A 70 -4.77 0.70 -2.29
CA LYS A 70 -5.27 -0.66 -2.48
C LYS A 70 -4.32 -1.41 -3.40
N THR A 71 -3.37 -2.10 -2.80
CA THR A 71 -2.33 -2.78 -3.56
C THR A 71 -2.89 -3.86 -4.48
N ASP A 72 -3.95 -4.54 -4.05
CA ASP A 72 -4.58 -5.57 -4.89
C ASP A 72 -5.19 -4.97 -6.14
N GLU A 73 -5.80 -3.82 -6.01
CA GLU A 73 -6.40 -3.13 -7.14
C GLU A 73 -5.33 -2.61 -8.09
N ILE A 74 -4.26 -2.08 -7.55
CA ILE A 74 -3.11 -1.63 -8.35
C ILE A 74 -2.53 -2.82 -9.12
N ARG A 75 -2.33 -3.94 -8.45
CA ARG A 75 -1.82 -5.14 -9.09
C ARG A 75 -2.73 -5.60 -10.23
N ARG A 76 -4.04 -5.62 -10.00
CA ARG A 76 -4.98 -6.02 -11.04
C ARG A 76 -4.94 -5.09 -12.24
N ASN A 77 -4.84 -3.80 -11.98
CA ASN A 77 -4.74 -2.83 -13.07
C ASN A 77 -3.50 -3.05 -13.91
N LEU A 78 -2.38 -3.35 -13.25
CA LEU A 78 -1.15 -3.63 -13.95
C LEU A 78 -1.23 -4.92 -14.76
N GLU A 79 -1.82 -5.94 -14.17
CA GLU A 79 -1.92 -7.24 -14.85
C GLU A 79 -2.91 -7.25 -16.00
N LYS A 80 -3.76 -6.24 -16.10
CA LYS A 80 -4.63 -6.07 -17.25
C LYS A 80 -3.88 -5.65 -18.50
N ASP A 81 -2.71 -5.06 -18.33
CA ASP A 81 -1.89 -4.68 -19.46
C ASP A 81 -1.28 -5.94 -20.07
N LEU A 82 -1.41 -6.08 -21.40
CA LEU A 82 -0.93 -7.27 -22.08
C LEU A 82 0.58 -7.42 -22.06
N ARG A 83 1.29 -6.34 -21.78
CA ARG A 83 2.75 -6.35 -21.70
C ARG A 83 3.24 -6.86 -20.36
N ILE A 84 2.37 -6.96 -19.37
CA ILE A 84 2.74 -7.35 -18.02
C ILE A 84 2.13 -8.71 -17.72
N ASP A 85 2.99 -9.66 -17.39
CA ASP A 85 2.55 -11.00 -17.01
C ASP A 85 2.13 -11.04 -15.54
N GLN A 86 2.98 -10.53 -14.68
CA GLN A 86 2.72 -10.48 -13.26
C GLN A 86 3.21 -9.16 -12.69
N ALA A 87 2.53 -8.71 -11.66
CA ALA A 87 2.94 -7.52 -10.94
C ALA A 87 2.87 -7.79 -9.44
N LEU A 88 3.90 -7.37 -8.74
CA LEU A 88 3.96 -7.46 -7.30
C LEU A 88 4.02 -6.05 -6.76
N VAL A 89 3.07 -5.71 -5.90
CA VAL A 89 2.98 -4.38 -5.33
C VAL A 89 3.12 -4.49 -3.83
N GLN A 90 4.11 -3.82 -3.27
CA GLN A 90 4.39 -3.85 -1.85
C GLN A 90 4.56 -2.44 -1.32
N ARG A 91 4.06 -2.23 -0.11
CA ARG A 91 4.31 -0.98 0.60
C ARG A 91 5.63 -1.07 1.33
N SER A 92 6.41 -0.02 1.22
CA SER A 92 7.62 0.12 1.99
C SER A 92 7.47 1.37 2.87
N PHE A 93 7.25 1.16 4.14
CA PHE A 93 7.02 2.25 5.06
C PHE A 93 8.31 3.03 5.30
N PRO A 94 8.19 4.33 5.53
CA PRO A 94 6.94 5.06 5.76
C PRO A 94 6.29 5.65 4.50
N SER A 95 7.00 5.77 3.36
CA SER A 95 6.51 6.61 2.27
C SER A 95 6.83 6.08 0.87
N GLN A 96 7.11 4.82 0.75
CA GLN A 96 7.52 4.25 -0.52
C GLN A 96 6.59 3.13 -0.96
N LEU A 97 6.37 3.04 -2.26
CA LEU A 97 5.65 1.93 -2.86
C LEU A 97 6.60 1.23 -3.82
N ASN A 98 6.77 -0.06 -3.64
CA ASN A 98 7.60 -0.87 -4.52
C ASN A 98 6.72 -1.66 -5.46
N ILE A 99 6.97 -1.51 -6.75
CA ILE A 99 6.26 -2.26 -7.79
C ILE A 99 7.29 -3.07 -8.54
N GLU A 100 7.13 -4.38 -8.51
CA GLU A 100 7.97 -5.27 -9.26
C GLU A 100 7.18 -5.85 -10.41
N ILE A 101 7.68 -5.70 -11.63
CA ILE A 101 6.99 -6.10 -12.83
C ILE A 101 7.71 -7.29 -13.45
N ASN A 102 6.95 -8.29 -13.82
CA ASN A 102 7.43 -9.36 -14.66
C ASN A 102 6.76 -9.18 -16.02
N GLU A 103 7.54 -8.72 -17.00
CA GLU A 103 6.99 -8.46 -18.31
C GLU A 103 6.73 -9.75 -19.04
N ARG A 104 5.67 -9.73 -19.83
CA ARG A 104 5.32 -10.88 -20.65
C ARG A 104 6.24 -10.92 -21.86
N VAL A 105 7.06 -11.94 -21.92
CA VAL A 105 7.96 -12.13 -23.04
C VAL A 105 7.21 -12.84 -24.15
N PRO A 106 7.18 -12.28 -25.36
CA PRO A 106 6.53 -12.96 -26.47
C PRO A 106 7.27 -14.24 -26.82
N LEU A 107 6.65 -15.34 -26.54
CA LEU A 107 7.26 -16.63 -26.83
C LEU A 107 7.38 -16.90 -28.33
N ALA A 108 6.69 -16.12 -29.10
CA ALA A 108 6.75 -16.23 -30.54
C ALA A 108 8.16 -16.02 -31.07
N PHE A 109 8.97 -15.36 -30.29
CA PHE A 109 10.34 -15.25 -30.66
C PHE A 109 11.09 -16.52 -30.58
N VAL A 110 10.64 -17.25 -29.73
CA VAL A 110 11.35 -18.41 -29.37
C VAL A 110 11.14 -19.48 -30.35
N LYS A 111 10.57 -19.58 -31.06
CA LYS A 111 10.33 -20.58 -31.87
C LYS A 111 10.71 -20.62 -33.01
N CYS A 112 10.60 -20.04 -32.18
CA CYS A 112 10.74 -20.01 -32.93
C CYS A 112 11.17 -20.15 -33.45
N GLU A 113 11.18 -20.39 -33.22
CA GLU A 113 11.43 -20.58 -33.76
C GLU A 113 11.63 -20.86 -34.00
N TYR A 114 11.63 -21.33 -33.91
CA TYR A 114 11.62 -21.68 -34.39
C TYR A 114 11.90 -21.65 -34.62
N GLY A 115 11.63 -22.08 -34.67
CA GLY A 115 11.92 -22.15 -34.99
C GLY A 115 12.27 -21.87 -34.84
N TYR A 116 12.59 -22.06 -34.54
CA TYR A 116 12.91 -21.84 -34.45
C TYR A 116 13.08 -21.99 -34.51
#